data_20055bf4ebe8c5e83038e643c8fe909f
#
_entry.id   20055bf4ebe8c5e83038e643c8fe909f
#
_cell.length_a   1.000
_cell.length_b   1.000
_cell.length_c   1.000
_cell.angle_alpha   90.00
_cell.angle_beta   90.00
_cell.angle_gamma   90.00
#
_symmetry.space_group_name_H-M   'P 1'
#
loop_
_entity.id
_entity.type
_entity.pdbx_description
1 polymer ?
#
loop_
_entity_poly.entity_id
_entity_poly.type
_entity_poly.pdbx_seq_one_letter_code
_entity_poly.pdbx_strand_id
1 'polypeptide(L)'
;MLRTGLFLIFLLLSSVFCLEDSTEEFEEHLSIKSLKDGRVAFSFTFKTLLRDAIPRDPRTLAFDNDDSQHYTLFPLTLGQILRQYAITELHLTLNAGKWNYDAWGYPDEPDVGVGAELRAWMAGDSISSIDDRWQGVRNALAGLFCASLGSLDEQRTTSPRSTFPPEGALPDWENLTPFLKLLPCKSRSGLAMLLNPHRIFDADWHGIGLHVIWRPEGVEVRLSVQLVSDPLRISGQKKQDWSFSSLFDRKVEKACPVAKSSRVSVELPSSGVYRVYPEPPQVKDGIAYYDLKNANEVWDIGTMWPTDFEYPLSKPNPALVPFSVRRNLLGSTQDRGQLSIVLTNNEQDVLQLLYLETMPWIIQFYLHTIRVHADDALRDDLISNISYILPIPHARPATFESVLTLPGRSTVTFTMDVAKAFLRYTEHPPDAQRGWDLPPAIFTPLRQSSHNSTNLGKRVYSPSLLVDLATPDFSMPYNVIIFTCSVVAFIFGSVFNVLTRKFIVVRLEPQKRSESSPSKNLDSDESGKPDTSKSDVH
;
A
#
# COMPACT_ATOMS: atom_id res chain seq x y z
N MET A 1 56.49 21.05 23.02
CA MET A 1 55.57 22.20 22.93
C MET A 1 55.07 22.48 21.48
N LEU A 2 55.88 22.23 20.41
CA LEU A 2 55.40 22.52 19.04
C LEU A 2 54.37 21.50 18.49
N ARG A 3 54.38 20.23 18.93
CA ARG A 3 53.43 19.19 18.46
C ARG A 3 52.04 19.26 19.09
N THR A 4 51.90 19.81 20.31
CA THR A 4 50.61 20.03 20.96
C THR A 4 49.85 21.23 20.41
N GLY A 5 50.57 22.26 19.94
CA GLY A 5 49.96 23.44 19.32
C GLY A 5 49.36 23.15 17.95
N LEU A 6 49.99 22.26 17.16
CA LEU A 6 49.48 21.88 15.83
C LEU A 6 48.20 21.03 15.89
N PHE A 7 48.06 20.21 16.95
CA PHE A 7 46.85 19.39 17.15
C PHE A 7 45.66 20.24 17.62
N LEU A 8 45.90 21.28 18.40
CA LEU A 8 44.85 22.22 18.84
C LEU A 8 44.37 23.12 17.68
N ILE A 9 45.27 23.51 16.78
CA ILE A 9 44.92 24.30 15.58
C ILE A 9 44.12 23.42 14.58
N PHE A 10 44.42 22.13 14.46
CA PHE A 10 43.65 21.18 13.63
C PHE A 10 42.25 20.94 14.23
N LEU A 11 42.11 20.87 15.57
CA LEU A 11 40.81 20.73 16.23
C LEU A 11 39.97 22.02 16.14
N LEU A 12 40.59 23.20 16.15
CA LEU A 12 39.91 24.48 15.99
C LEU A 12 39.54 24.75 14.52
N LEU A 13 40.33 24.27 13.55
CA LEU A 13 40.00 24.34 12.14
C LEU A 13 38.90 23.38 11.74
N SER A 14 38.76 22.22 12.40
CA SER A 14 37.64 21.30 12.15
C SER A 14 36.30 21.78 12.73
N SER A 15 36.32 22.75 13.67
CA SER A 15 35.09 23.35 14.21
C SER A 15 34.59 24.60 13.46
N VAL A 16 35.38 25.12 12.51
CA VAL A 16 34.98 26.30 11.69
C VAL A 16 34.35 25.90 10.34
N PHE A 17 34.44 24.64 9.94
CA PHE A 17 33.86 24.17 8.67
C PHE A 17 32.42 23.66 8.77
N CYS A 18 31.64 24.02 9.78
CA CYS A 18 30.26 23.58 9.93
C CYS A 18 29.27 24.76 10.01
N LEU A 19 29.43 25.73 9.12
CA LEU A 19 28.46 26.81 8.84
C LEU A 19 28.38 27.08 7.34
N GLU A 20 28.42 26.03 6.51
CA GLU A 20 27.83 26.11 5.18
C GLU A 20 26.32 25.93 5.35
N ASP A 21 25.54 26.84 4.77
CA ASP A 21 24.09 26.70 4.62
C ASP A 21 23.86 25.31 4.05
N SER A 22 23.33 24.39 4.86
CA SER A 22 23.17 23.00 4.44
C SER A 22 22.19 23.00 3.28
N THR A 23 22.66 22.53 2.10
CA THR A 23 21.81 22.37 0.91
C THR A 23 20.65 21.40 1.14
N GLU A 24 20.63 20.74 2.30
CA GLU A 24 19.63 19.77 2.69
C GLU A 24 18.90 20.17 3.97
N GLU A 25 17.58 20.11 3.94
CA GLU A 25 16.72 20.40 5.10
C GLU A 25 15.85 19.18 5.40
N PHE A 26 15.74 18.82 6.69
CA PHE A 26 14.86 17.75 7.15
C PHE A 26 13.88 18.27 8.20
N GLU A 27 12.61 17.94 8.02
CA GLU A 27 11.53 18.33 8.92
C GLU A 27 10.68 17.11 9.27
N GLU A 28 10.21 17.04 10.50
CA GLU A 28 9.28 16.00 10.95
C GLU A 28 8.07 16.64 11.63
N HIS A 29 6.89 16.14 11.27
CA HIS A 29 5.62 16.61 11.81
C HIS A 29 4.70 15.44 12.09
N LEU A 30 4.00 15.48 13.22
CA LEU A 30 2.93 14.55 13.58
C LEU A 30 1.65 15.34 13.82
N SER A 31 0.61 15.05 13.02
CA SER A 31 -0.74 15.55 13.24
C SER A 31 -1.58 14.47 13.91
N ILE A 32 -2.33 14.86 14.93
CA ILE A 32 -3.18 13.97 15.72
C ILE A 32 -4.59 14.53 15.78
N LYS A 33 -5.56 13.71 15.41
CA LYS A 33 -6.96 14.10 15.35
C LYS A 33 -7.84 13.04 16.01
N SER A 34 -8.64 13.45 17.00
CA SER A 34 -9.67 12.60 17.60
C SER A 34 -10.89 12.54 16.66
N LEU A 35 -11.33 11.31 16.35
CA LEU A 35 -12.44 11.06 15.43
C LEU A 35 -13.75 10.88 16.19
N LYS A 36 -14.88 11.16 15.51
CA LYS A 36 -16.20 11.13 16.13
C LYS A 36 -16.68 9.73 16.53
N ASP A 37 -16.08 8.70 15.93
CA ASP A 37 -16.40 7.29 16.23
C ASP A 37 -15.51 6.68 17.33
N GLY A 38 -14.78 7.51 18.07
CA GLY A 38 -13.94 7.09 19.19
C GLY A 38 -12.50 6.74 18.82
N ARG A 39 -12.19 6.71 17.55
CA ARG A 39 -10.85 6.45 17.03
C ARG A 39 -9.97 7.70 17.04
N VAL A 40 -8.68 7.49 16.84
CA VAL A 40 -7.69 8.56 16.70
C VAL A 40 -6.90 8.36 15.42
N ALA A 41 -6.85 9.41 14.61
CA ALA A 41 -6.02 9.46 13.41
C ALA A 41 -4.69 10.11 13.72
N PHE A 42 -3.62 9.49 13.23
CA PHE A 42 -2.24 9.96 13.30
C PHE A 42 -1.69 10.10 11.88
N SER A 43 -1.07 11.22 11.61
CA SER A 43 -0.40 11.50 10.33
C SER A 43 1.02 11.96 10.60
N PHE A 44 1.98 11.05 10.39
CA PHE A 44 3.41 11.36 10.44
C PHE A 44 3.85 11.82 9.07
N THR A 45 4.49 12.96 9.00
CA THR A 45 5.07 13.52 7.77
C THR A 45 6.55 13.83 8.01
N PHE A 46 7.40 13.22 7.19
CA PHE A 46 8.84 13.42 7.18
C PHE A 46 9.21 14.03 5.83
N LYS A 47 9.75 15.23 5.84
CA LYS A 47 10.06 16.00 4.64
C LYS A 47 11.56 16.25 4.57
N THR A 48 12.19 15.83 3.48
CA THR A 48 13.58 16.14 3.14
C THR A 48 13.60 16.99 1.89
N LEU A 49 14.15 18.18 1.96
CA LEU A 49 14.34 19.07 0.81
C LEU A 49 15.83 19.11 0.46
N LEU A 50 16.18 18.77 -0.76
CA LEU A 50 17.50 18.98 -1.35
C LEU A 50 17.43 20.22 -2.24
N ARG A 51 18.04 21.32 -1.78
CA ARG A 51 18.09 22.59 -2.50
C ARG A 51 19.05 22.48 -3.70
N ASP A 52 18.78 23.29 -4.70
CA ASP A 52 19.63 23.42 -5.90
C ASP A 52 19.88 22.08 -6.64
N ALA A 53 19.02 21.08 -6.41
CA ALA A 53 19.06 19.84 -7.17
C ALA A 53 18.69 20.09 -8.63
N ILE A 54 19.42 19.47 -9.56
CA ILE A 54 19.18 19.57 -10.99
C ILE A 54 18.59 18.26 -11.50
N PRO A 55 17.43 18.28 -12.19
CA PRO A 55 16.86 17.09 -12.81
C PRO A 55 17.78 16.56 -13.91
N ARG A 56 17.81 15.24 -14.07
CA ARG A 56 18.61 14.58 -15.10
C ARG A 56 18.04 14.88 -16.48
N ASP A 57 18.89 15.30 -17.43
CA ASP A 57 18.51 15.41 -18.84
C ASP A 57 18.26 13.98 -19.40
N PRO A 58 17.04 13.66 -19.89
CA PRO A 58 16.71 12.34 -20.41
C PRO A 58 17.54 11.94 -21.63
N ARG A 59 18.09 12.89 -22.37
CA ARG A 59 18.95 12.65 -23.54
C ARG A 59 20.31 12.07 -23.15
N THR A 60 20.75 12.30 -21.92
CA THR A 60 22.05 11.84 -21.40
C THR A 60 21.99 10.50 -20.68
N LEU A 61 20.83 9.84 -20.64
CA LEU A 61 20.66 8.56 -19.92
C LEU A 61 21.55 7.42 -20.46
N ALA A 62 21.96 7.49 -21.73
CA ALA A 62 22.86 6.50 -22.34
C ALA A 62 24.34 6.73 -21.99
N PHE A 63 24.70 7.84 -21.36
CA PHE A 63 26.09 8.18 -21.05
C PHE A 63 26.34 8.05 -19.54
N ASP A 64 27.45 7.39 -19.18
CA ASP A 64 27.86 7.21 -17.77
C ASP A 64 28.39 8.50 -17.10
N ASN A 65 28.56 9.59 -17.88
CA ASN A 65 28.99 10.89 -17.37
C ASN A 65 27.84 11.58 -16.62
N ASP A 66 27.52 11.05 -15.44
CA ASP A 66 26.62 11.70 -14.51
C ASP A 66 27.46 12.43 -13.46
N ASP A 67 27.31 13.76 -13.38
CA ASP A 67 27.88 14.52 -12.25
C ASP A 67 27.23 14.02 -10.97
N SER A 68 27.99 13.25 -10.20
CA SER A 68 27.51 12.65 -8.96
C SER A 68 27.17 13.75 -7.97
N GLN A 69 25.89 13.87 -7.58
CA GLN A 69 25.49 14.72 -6.49
C GLN A 69 25.68 13.98 -5.17
N HIS A 70 26.35 14.63 -4.22
CA HIS A 70 26.52 14.10 -2.87
C HIS A 70 25.44 14.67 -1.94
N TYR A 71 24.68 13.80 -1.29
CA TYR A 71 23.71 14.17 -0.27
C TYR A 71 23.87 13.29 0.95
N THR A 72 23.56 13.87 2.12
CA THR A 72 23.72 13.22 3.44
C THR A 72 22.39 12.87 4.08
N LEU A 73 21.39 13.71 3.91
CA LEU A 73 20.04 13.54 4.46
C LEU A 73 19.07 12.98 3.42
N PHE A 74 19.24 13.37 2.15
CA PHE A 74 18.44 12.85 1.06
C PHE A 74 18.78 11.37 0.79
N PRO A 75 17.79 10.48 0.58
CA PRO A 75 18.03 9.07 0.38
C PRO A 75 18.81 8.77 -0.91
N LEU A 76 20.06 8.35 -0.79
CA LEU A 76 20.95 8.11 -1.92
C LEU A 76 20.39 7.14 -2.96
N THR A 77 19.84 6.00 -2.52
CA THR A 77 19.26 5.00 -3.44
C THR A 77 18.08 5.55 -4.22
N LEU A 78 17.25 6.37 -3.57
CA LEU A 78 16.13 7.03 -4.24
C LEU A 78 16.64 8.05 -5.26
N GLY A 79 17.63 8.88 -4.89
CA GLY A 79 18.25 9.83 -5.78
C GLY A 79 18.85 9.15 -7.03
N GLN A 80 19.49 7.99 -6.87
CA GLN A 80 19.99 7.18 -7.99
C GLN A 80 18.86 6.71 -8.91
N ILE A 81 17.74 6.20 -8.36
CA ILE A 81 16.59 5.77 -9.16
C ILE A 81 15.99 6.96 -9.93
N LEU A 82 15.79 8.11 -9.27
CA LEU A 82 15.26 9.31 -9.92
C LEU A 82 16.10 9.74 -11.11
N ARG A 83 17.43 9.72 -10.96
CA ARG A 83 18.38 10.11 -12.02
C ARG A 83 18.48 9.05 -13.10
N GLN A 84 18.54 7.76 -12.76
CA GLN A 84 18.67 6.67 -13.72
C GLN A 84 17.50 6.59 -14.70
N TYR A 85 16.30 6.94 -14.26
CA TYR A 85 15.11 6.87 -15.09
C TYR A 85 14.56 8.24 -15.49
N ALA A 86 15.25 9.34 -15.15
CA ALA A 86 14.83 10.72 -15.39
C ALA A 86 13.41 11.00 -14.91
N ILE A 87 13.14 10.65 -13.65
CA ILE A 87 11.84 10.83 -12.99
C ILE A 87 11.72 12.29 -12.54
N THR A 88 10.60 12.92 -12.87
CA THR A 88 10.31 14.30 -12.50
C THR A 88 9.34 14.42 -11.33
N GLU A 89 8.43 13.48 -11.16
CA GLU A 89 7.52 13.45 -10.03
C GLU A 89 7.15 12.01 -9.68
N LEU A 90 6.81 11.77 -8.39
CA LEU A 90 6.73 10.44 -7.86
C LEU A 90 5.79 10.31 -6.67
N HIS A 91 4.81 9.40 -6.75
CA HIS A 91 3.91 9.08 -5.65
C HIS A 91 3.70 7.59 -5.54
N LEU A 92 4.08 7.00 -4.40
CA LEU A 92 3.68 5.65 -4.02
C LEU A 92 2.88 5.69 -2.75
N THR A 93 1.80 4.96 -2.74
CA THR A 93 1.05 4.69 -1.51
C THR A 93 0.81 3.20 -1.34
N LEU A 94 0.93 2.74 -0.11
CA LEU A 94 0.67 1.37 0.32
C LEU A 94 -0.32 1.44 1.48
N ASN A 95 -1.58 1.09 1.22
CA ASN A 95 -2.66 1.26 2.18
C ASN A 95 -3.32 -0.09 2.49
N ALA A 96 -3.63 -0.31 3.76
CA ALA A 96 -4.39 -1.46 4.22
C ALA A 96 -5.59 -1.02 5.06
N GLY A 97 -6.72 -1.69 4.83
CA GLY A 97 -8.00 -1.32 5.41
C GLY A 97 -8.81 -0.39 4.51
N LYS A 98 -10.03 -0.08 4.92
CA LYS A 98 -10.94 0.80 4.20
C LYS A 98 -11.08 2.12 4.94
N TRP A 99 -10.74 3.23 4.26
CA TRP A 99 -10.98 4.57 4.81
C TRP A 99 -12.48 4.87 4.91
N ASN A 100 -12.92 5.34 6.08
CA ASN A 100 -14.32 5.67 6.33
C ASN A 100 -14.55 7.19 6.24
N TYR A 101 -14.89 7.67 5.05
CA TYR A 101 -15.14 9.10 4.82
C TYR A 101 -16.29 9.66 5.64
N ASP A 102 -17.33 8.86 5.94
CA ASP A 102 -18.49 9.30 6.70
C ASP A 102 -18.14 9.59 8.18
N ALA A 103 -17.26 8.80 8.78
CA ALA A 103 -16.87 8.95 10.19
C ALA A 103 -15.57 9.76 10.38
N TRP A 104 -14.62 9.66 9.45
CA TRP A 104 -13.27 10.23 9.59
C TRP A 104 -13.06 11.49 8.75
N GLY A 105 -13.92 11.75 7.76
CA GLY A 105 -13.76 12.86 6.85
C GLY A 105 -12.64 12.63 5.84
N TYR A 106 -12.06 13.71 5.34
CA TYR A 106 -10.91 13.62 4.46
C TYR A 106 -9.63 13.25 5.20
N PRO A 107 -8.79 12.37 4.62
CA PRO A 107 -7.45 12.11 5.12
C PRO A 107 -6.55 13.33 4.95
N ASP A 108 -5.44 13.38 5.69
CA ASP A 108 -4.42 14.41 5.52
C ASP A 108 -3.74 14.26 4.15
N GLU A 109 -3.30 13.05 3.81
CA GLU A 109 -2.86 12.68 2.46
C GLU A 109 -4.03 12.00 1.72
N PRO A 110 -4.42 12.48 0.53
CA PRO A 110 -5.68 12.07 -0.11
C PRO A 110 -5.69 10.67 -0.71
N ASP A 111 -4.55 10.03 -0.89
CA ASP A 111 -4.41 8.77 -1.60
C ASP A 111 -4.59 7.59 -0.64
N VAL A 112 -5.84 7.23 -0.33
CA VAL A 112 -6.21 6.17 0.63
C VAL A 112 -6.83 4.94 -0.02
N GLY A 113 -6.65 4.77 -1.33
CA GLY A 113 -7.08 3.56 -2.05
C GLY A 113 -6.43 2.31 -1.45
N VAL A 114 -7.19 1.23 -1.30
CA VAL A 114 -6.69 -0.03 -0.73
C VAL A 114 -5.70 -0.69 -1.67
N GLY A 115 -4.57 -1.11 -1.15
CA GLY A 115 -3.50 -1.78 -1.89
C GLY A 115 -2.31 -0.86 -2.19
N ALA A 116 -1.57 -1.19 -3.25
CA ALA A 116 -0.46 -0.40 -3.75
C ALA A 116 -0.94 0.47 -4.91
N GLU A 117 -0.77 1.77 -4.80
CA GLU A 117 -0.98 2.72 -5.88
C GLU A 117 0.34 3.44 -6.18
N LEU A 118 0.58 3.58 -7.47
CA LEU A 118 1.84 3.98 -7.99
C LEU A 118 1.66 4.94 -9.16
N ARG A 119 2.10 6.18 -9.01
CA ARG A 119 2.01 7.22 -10.05
C ARG A 119 3.34 7.91 -10.21
N ALA A 120 3.63 8.34 -11.43
CA ALA A 120 4.79 9.15 -11.65
C ALA A 120 4.91 9.73 -13.05
N TRP A 121 5.75 10.68 -13.21
CA TRP A 121 6.04 11.44 -14.42
C TRP A 121 7.53 11.29 -14.73
N MET A 122 7.86 11.03 -16.00
CA MET A 122 9.23 10.87 -16.49
C MET A 122 9.52 11.85 -17.61
N ALA A 123 10.72 12.39 -17.64
CA ALA A 123 11.12 13.30 -18.71
C ALA A 123 11.10 12.62 -20.10
N GLY A 124 10.52 13.27 -21.10
CA GLY A 124 10.51 12.81 -22.49
C GLY A 124 11.87 12.89 -23.19
N ASP A 125 11.87 12.72 -24.51
CA ASP A 125 13.06 12.86 -25.39
C ASP A 125 14.24 11.90 -25.08
N SER A 126 14.00 10.80 -24.35
CA SER A 126 15.01 9.77 -24.12
C SER A 126 15.11 8.80 -25.29
N ILE A 127 16.29 8.19 -25.50
CA ILE A 127 16.53 7.13 -26.48
C ILE A 127 15.78 5.85 -26.08
N SER A 128 15.63 5.58 -24.77
CA SER A 128 14.84 4.47 -24.26
C SER A 128 13.37 4.84 -24.16
N SER A 129 12.48 3.89 -24.48
CA SER A 129 11.04 4.12 -24.40
C SER A 129 10.59 4.40 -22.95
N ILE A 130 9.49 5.10 -22.79
CA ILE A 130 8.89 5.34 -21.45
C ILE A 130 8.51 4.00 -20.81
N ASP A 131 8.00 3.05 -21.59
CA ASP A 131 7.59 1.73 -21.09
C ASP A 131 8.77 0.90 -20.57
N ASP A 132 9.93 0.93 -21.25
CA ASP A 132 11.14 0.25 -20.78
C ASP A 132 11.65 0.87 -19.46
N ARG A 133 11.65 2.19 -19.38
CA ARG A 133 12.03 2.91 -18.15
C ARG A 133 11.03 2.62 -17.02
N TRP A 134 9.73 2.59 -17.33
CA TRP A 134 8.68 2.22 -16.40
C TRP A 134 8.90 0.82 -15.81
N GLN A 135 9.18 -0.16 -16.67
CA GLN A 135 9.50 -1.52 -16.22
C GLN A 135 10.76 -1.55 -15.34
N GLY A 136 11.80 -0.82 -15.71
CA GLY A 136 13.02 -0.70 -14.94
C GLY A 136 12.79 -0.09 -13.57
N VAL A 137 12.01 0.95 -13.49
CA VAL A 137 11.61 1.61 -12.24
C VAL A 137 10.83 0.65 -11.36
N ARG A 138 9.79 -0.01 -11.83
CA ARG A 138 9.03 -1.00 -11.05
C ARG A 138 9.95 -2.07 -10.45
N ASN A 139 10.88 -2.59 -11.24
CA ASN A 139 11.82 -3.63 -10.79
C ASN A 139 12.81 -3.10 -9.74
N ALA A 140 13.37 -1.90 -9.93
CA ALA A 140 14.25 -1.27 -8.96
C ALA A 140 13.57 -1.09 -7.60
N LEU A 141 12.30 -0.79 -7.61
CA LEU A 141 11.52 -0.52 -6.43
C LEU A 141 11.01 -1.79 -5.77
N ALA A 142 10.60 -2.78 -6.54
CA ALA A 142 10.32 -4.13 -6.02
C ALA A 142 11.52 -4.65 -5.25
N GLY A 143 12.74 -4.45 -5.77
CA GLY A 143 13.98 -4.81 -5.09
C GLY A 143 14.26 -4.00 -3.83
N LEU A 144 14.04 -2.67 -3.88
CA LEU A 144 14.31 -1.78 -2.75
C LEU A 144 13.40 -2.04 -1.53
N PHE A 145 12.15 -2.46 -1.75
CA PHE A 145 11.16 -2.67 -0.67
C PHE A 145 10.89 -4.10 -0.31
N CYS A 146 11.37 -5.05 -1.12
CA CYS A 146 10.92 -6.44 -1.03
C CYS A 146 9.37 -6.54 -1.13
N ALA A 147 8.75 -5.60 -1.84
CA ALA A 147 7.31 -5.57 -2.06
C ALA A 147 6.97 -6.22 -3.42
N SER A 148 5.82 -6.90 -3.49
CA SER A 148 5.34 -7.53 -4.72
C SER A 148 4.88 -6.49 -5.77
N LEU A 149 5.67 -5.42 -5.97
CA LEU A 149 5.40 -4.41 -6.98
C LEU A 149 5.59 -4.96 -8.41
N GLY A 150 6.29 -6.08 -8.56
CA GLY A 150 6.34 -6.80 -9.82
C GLY A 150 4.99 -7.31 -10.32
N SER A 151 3.98 -7.41 -9.43
CA SER A 151 2.59 -7.70 -9.80
C SER A 151 1.84 -6.50 -10.39
N LEU A 152 2.41 -5.29 -10.34
CA LEU A 152 1.95 -4.12 -11.08
C LEU A 152 2.45 -4.24 -12.53
N ASP A 153 2.00 -5.27 -13.23
CA ASP A 153 2.32 -5.51 -14.62
C ASP A 153 1.59 -4.53 -15.56
N GLU A 154 1.78 -4.66 -16.85
CA GLU A 154 1.11 -3.85 -17.85
C GLU A 154 -0.42 -3.95 -17.74
N GLN A 155 -0.94 -5.11 -17.29
CA GLN A 155 -2.37 -5.34 -17.12
C GLN A 155 -3.01 -4.49 -16.02
N ARG A 156 -2.21 -3.89 -15.15
CA ARG A 156 -2.66 -3.02 -14.04
C ARG A 156 -2.18 -1.58 -14.18
N THR A 157 -1.51 -1.26 -15.28
CA THR A 157 -0.98 0.07 -15.54
C THR A 157 -1.92 0.86 -16.45
N THR A 158 -2.30 2.08 -16.04
CA THR A 158 -3.14 3.00 -16.81
C THR A 158 -2.52 4.38 -16.89
N SER A 159 -2.91 5.16 -17.89
CA SER A 159 -2.50 6.56 -18.03
C SER A 159 -3.77 7.43 -18.13
N PRO A 160 -4.44 7.75 -17.01
CA PRO A 160 -5.61 8.63 -17.00
C PRO A 160 -5.22 10.03 -17.46
N ARG A 161 -6.14 10.72 -18.14
CA ARG A 161 -5.85 12.02 -18.75
C ARG A 161 -6.05 13.21 -17.79
N SER A 162 -7.00 13.09 -16.87
CA SER A 162 -7.49 14.24 -16.11
C SER A 162 -7.45 14.06 -14.60
N THR A 163 -7.45 12.81 -14.10
CA THR A 163 -7.63 12.52 -12.67
C THR A 163 -6.40 12.85 -11.84
N PHE A 164 -5.20 12.75 -12.41
CA PHE A 164 -3.94 12.98 -11.71
C PHE A 164 -3.12 14.06 -12.43
N PRO A 165 -3.35 15.35 -12.14
CA PRO A 165 -2.44 16.40 -12.59
C PRO A 165 -1.15 16.35 -11.76
N PRO A 166 0.00 16.75 -12.33
CA PRO A 166 1.24 16.88 -11.57
C PRO A 166 1.11 17.95 -10.48
N GLU A 167 1.76 17.69 -9.35
CA GLU A 167 1.81 18.60 -8.20
C GLU A 167 3.10 19.43 -8.18
N GLY A 168 4.09 19.05 -9.01
CA GLY A 168 5.40 19.65 -9.08
C GLY A 168 5.54 20.81 -10.04
N ALA A 169 6.70 21.45 -10.02
CA ALA A 169 7.05 22.59 -10.86
C ALA A 169 7.62 22.21 -12.26
N LEU A 170 7.87 20.92 -12.50
CA LEU A 170 8.39 20.42 -13.78
C LEU A 170 7.25 19.96 -14.70
N PRO A 171 7.44 20.00 -16.03
CA PRO A 171 6.45 19.48 -16.96
C PRO A 171 6.25 17.96 -16.83
N ASP A 172 5.05 17.52 -17.20
CA ASP A 172 4.47 16.19 -16.94
C ASP A 172 5.24 15.01 -17.49
N TRP A 173 5.55 14.02 -16.65
CA TRP A 173 6.11 12.71 -17.01
C TRP A 173 5.96 11.69 -15.85
N GLU A 174 5.94 10.39 -16.08
CA GLU A 174 5.52 9.38 -15.10
C GLU A 174 6.59 8.55 -14.35
N ASN A 175 6.42 8.25 -13.08
CA ASN A 175 6.60 7.13 -12.09
C ASN A 175 7.79 7.01 -11.11
N LEU A 176 7.75 6.77 -9.84
CA LEU A 176 7.76 5.81 -8.69
C LEU A 176 8.82 5.91 -7.54
N THR A 177 8.84 5.43 -6.38
CA THR A 177 8.71 4.95 -4.97
C THR A 177 9.95 4.92 -4.01
N PRO A 178 10.06 4.31 -2.76
CA PRO A 178 9.65 4.14 -1.35
C PRO A 178 10.74 4.12 -0.21
N PHE A 179 10.73 3.86 1.06
CA PHE A 179 10.16 3.90 2.40
C PHE A 179 11.16 4.04 3.58
N LEU A 180 10.84 3.55 4.83
CA LEU A 180 11.38 3.84 6.17
C LEU A 180 12.93 3.83 6.36
N LYS A 181 13.68 3.08 5.59
CA LYS A 181 15.17 3.14 5.58
C LYS A 181 15.72 4.48 5.10
N LEU A 182 14.86 5.32 4.57
CA LEU A 182 15.15 6.60 3.97
C LEU A 182 15.17 7.75 4.98
N LEU A 183 14.79 7.50 6.27
CA LEU A 183 14.79 8.53 7.29
C LEU A 183 16.20 8.76 7.86
N PRO A 184 16.68 10.01 7.97
CA PRO A 184 18.02 10.34 8.46
C PRO A 184 18.29 9.80 9.87
N CYS A 185 17.32 9.86 10.78
CA CYS A 185 17.46 9.40 12.16
C CYS A 185 17.17 7.89 12.36
N LYS A 186 16.80 7.14 11.31
CA LYS A 186 16.61 5.67 11.30
C LYS A 186 15.80 5.13 12.49
N SER A 187 14.74 5.83 12.89
CA SER A 187 13.88 5.51 14.05
C SER A 187 14.59 5.43 15.41
N ARG A 188 15.77 6.03 15.57
CA ARG A 188 16.53 6.07 16.83
C ARG A 188 16.33 7.36 17.62
N SER A 189 15.78 8.39 16.99
CA SER A 189 15.45 9.68 17.58
C SER A 189 14.36 10.37 16.77
N GLY A 190 13.73 11.40 17.35
CA GLY A 190 12.64 12.16 16.75
C GLY A 190 11.32 11.40 16.70
N LEU A 191 10.38 11.88 15.91
CA LEU A 191 9.04 11.29 15.76
C LEU A 191 9.07 9.88 15.17
N ALA A 192 10.09 9.55 14.41
CA ALA A 192 10.26 8.21 13.84
C ALA A 192 10.43 7.11 14.91
N MET A 193 10.75 7.45 16.16
CA MET A 193 10.77 6.49 17.28
C MET A 193 9.40 5.88 17.56
N LEU A 194 8.33 6.64 17.35
CA LEU A 194 6.96 6.16 17.58
C LEU A 194 6.50 5.11 16.57
N LEU A 195 7.15 5.02 15.41
CA LEU A 195 6.78 4.08 14.36
C LEU A 195 7.12 2.64 14.77
N ASN A 196 6.23 2.03 15.55
CA ASN A 196 6.29 0.63 15.95
C ASN A 196 5.50 -0.22 14.94
N PRO A 197 6.16 -1.09 14.13
CA PRO A 197 5.49 -1.89 13.11
C PRO A 197 4.32 -2.72 13.64
N HIS A 198 4.46 -3.33 14.83
CA HIS A 198 3.40 -4.13 15.44
C HIS A 198 2.13 -3.32 15.70
N ARG A 199 2.28 -2.07 16.14
CA ARG A 199 1.14 -1.18 16.42
C ARG A 199 0.58 -0.55 15.15
N ILE A 200 1.41 -0.27 14.15
CA ILE A 200 0.96 0.25 12.85
C ILE A 200 0.11 -0.81 12.13
N PHE A 201 0.57 -2.08 12.09
CA PHE A 201 -0.19 -3.16 11.45
C PHE A 201 -1.42 -3.62 12.24
N ASP A 202 -1.51 -3.30 13.54
CA ASP A 202 -2.70 -3.54 14.38
C ASP A 202 -3.75 -2.42 14.26
N ALA A 203 -3.46 -1.33 13.57
CA ALA A 203 -4.40 -0.24 13.36
C ALA A 203 -5.57 -0.65 12.47
N ASP A 204 -6.75 -0.03 12.65
CA ASP A 204 -7.95 -0.30 11.85
C ASP A 204 -7.76 0.08 10.38
N TRP A 205 -6.96 1.10 10.13
CA TRP A 205 -6.48 1.50 8.83
C TRP A 205 -5.04 2.04 8.97
N HIS A 206 -4.19 1.71 8.03
CA HIS A 206 -2.88 2.33 7.91
C HIS A 206 -2.49 2.53 6.45
N GLY A 207 -1.78 3.60 6.20
CA GLY A 207 -1.27 3.97 4.89
C GLY A 207 0.14 4.52 5.02
N ILE A 208 0.94 4.19 4.05
CA ILE A 208 2.32 4.66 3.96
C ILE A 208 2.47 5.28 2.58
N GLY A 209 2.89 6.55 2.52
CA GLY A 209 3.09 7.33 1.30
C GLY A 209 4.53 7.77 1.14
N LEU A 210 5.03 7.73 -0.08
CA LEU A 210 6.26 8.38 -0.48
C LEU A 210 5.96 9.26 -1.69
N HIS A 211 6.30 10.52 -1.57
CA HIS A 211 6.11 11.49 -2.62
C HIS A 211 7.44 12.18 -2.90
N VAL A 212 7.82 12.24 -4.16
CA VAL A 212 8.97 13.01 -4.62
C VAL A 212 8.47 14.05 -5.58
N ILE A 213 8.68 15.31 -5.24
CA ILE A 213 8.11 16.43 -5.97
C ILE A 213 9.21 17.48 -6.18
N TRP A 214 9.40 17.91 -7.41
CA TRP A 214 10.27 19.03 -7.71
C TRP A 214 9.57 20.33 -7.35
N ARG A 215 10.18 21.09 -6.45
CA ARG A 215 9.77 22.45 -6.07
C ARG A 215 10.68 23.48 -6.75
N PRO A 216 10.30 24.76 -6.78
CA PRO A 216 11.18 25.80 -7.30
C PRO A 216 12.54 25.87 -6.58
N GLU A 217 12.60 25.46 -5.30
CA GLU A 217 13.80 25.47 -4.48
C GLU A 217 14.68 24.23 -4.64
N GLY A 218 14.16 23.14 -5.23
CA GLY A 218 14.87 21.87 -5.34
C GLY A 218 13.93 20.66 -5.30
N VAL A 219 14.45 19.48 -5.00
CA VAL A 219 13.65 18.26 -4.89
C VAL A 219 13.24 17.98 -3.45
N GLU A 220 11.94 17.82 -3.24
CA GLU A 220 11.31 17.44 -1.97
C GLU A 220 11.01 15.95 -1.97
N VAL A 221 11.48 15.23 -0.95
CA VAL A 221 11.00 13.90 -0.61
C VAL A 221 10.14 14.00 0.63
N ARG A 222 8.88 13.59 0.50
CA ARG A 222 7.93 13.53 1.61
C ARG A 222 7.54 12.07 1.86
N LEU A 223 7.89 11.60 3.05
CA LEU A 223 7.47 10.30 3.55
C LEU A 223 6.32 10.52 4.52
N SER A 224 5.18 9.90 4.26
CA SER A 224 4.02 9.95 5.15
C SER A 224 3.68 8.56 5.69
N VAL A 225 3.30 8.51 6.97
CA VAL A 225 2.74 7.31 7.60
C VAL A 225 1.47 7.74 8.31
N GLN A 226 0.35 7.28 7.82
CA GLN A 226 -0.95 7.58 8.41
C GLN A 226 -1.55 6.31 9.02
N LEU A 227 -2.23 6.46 10.15
CA LEU A 227 -2.93 5.34 10.78
C LEU A 227 -4.15 5.83 11.55
N VAL A 228 -5.14 4.95 11.65
CA VAL A 228 -6.33 5.14 12.49
C VAL A 228 -6.37 4.02 13.49
N SER A 229 -6.22 4.37 14.78
CA SER A 229 -6.18 3.42 15.88
C SER A 229 -7.42 3.56 16.75
N ASP A 230 -7.84 2.45 17.35
CA ASP A 230 -8.95 2.40 18.32
C ASP A 230 -8.38 2.30 19.75
N PRO A 231 -8.37 3.41 20.51
CA PRO A 231 -7.91 3.40 21.91
C PRO A 231 -8.74 2.48 22.81
N LEU A 232 -10.06 2.37 22.53
CA LEU A 232 -10.96 1.53 23.33
C LEU A 232 -10.59 0.05 23.20
N ARG A 233 -10.28 -0.40 21.98
CA ARG A 233 -9.84 -1.79 21.72
C ARG A 233 -8.48 -2.07 22.35
N ILE A 234 -7.55 -1.14 22.25
CA ILE A 234 -6.17 -1.33 22.76
C ILE A 234 -6.14 -1.32 24.29
N SER A 235 -6.86 -0.39 24.95
CA SER A 235 -6.89 -0.27 26.41
C SER A 235 -7.83 -1.26 27.08
N GLY A 236 -8.85 -1.76 26.37
CA GLY A 236 -9.95 -2.53 26.95
C GLY A 236 -10.84 -1.73 27.90
N GLN A 237 -10.69 -0.41 27.93
CA GLN A 237 -11.46 0.51 28.76
C GLN A 237 -12.57 1.18 27.96
N LYS A 238 -13.57 1.72 28.65
CA LYS A 238 -14.66 2.47 28.00
C LYS A 238 -14.30 3.93 27.71
N LYS A 239 -13.12 4.40 28.11
CA LYS A 239 -12.66 5.76 27.89
C LYS A 239 -11.73 5.84 26.69
N GLN A 240 -11.82 6.94 25.96
CA GLN A 240 -10.97 7.22 24.81
C GLN A 240 -9.58 7.78 25.22
N ASP A 241 -9.12 7.44 26.41
CA ASP A 241 -7.80 7.86 26.89
C ASP A 241 -6.72 7.17 26.07
N TRP A 242 -5.76 7.92 25.62
CA TRP A 242 -4.60 7.40 24.92
C TRP A 242 -3.34 8.22 25.23
N SER A 243 -2.19 7.60 25.06
CA SER A 243 -0.89 8.25 25.07
C SER A 243 0.04 7.57 24.06
N PHE A 244 1.19 8.16 23.76
CA PHE A 244 2.18 7.52 22.91
C PHE A 244 2.60 6.16 23.45
N SER A 245 2.81 6.06 24.76
CA SER A 245 3.15 4.78 25.40
C SER A 245 2.04 3.74 25.31
N SER A 246 0.77 4.14 25.39
CA SER A 246 -0.35 3.19 25.29
C SER A 246 -0.60 2.69 23.87
N LEU A 247 -0.46 3.57 22.86
CA LEU A 247 -0.77 3.25 21.46
C LEU A 247 0.41 2.67 20.70
N PHE A 248 1.64 3.19 20.94
CA PHE A 248 2.83 2.81 20.17
C PHE A 248 3.81 1.93 20.97
N ASP A 249 3.57 1.71 22.26
CA ASP A 249 4.53 1.11 23.22
C ASP A 249 5.88 1.85 23.25
N ARG A 250 5.88 3.13 22.92
CA ARG A 250 7.07 3.98 22.79
C ARG A 250 6.76 5.41 23.18
N LYS A 251 7.83 6.11 23.55
CA LYS A 251 7.84 7.56 23.84
C LYS A 251 8.90 8.24 23.00
N VAL A 252 8.81 9.54 22.83
CA VAL A 252 9.90 10.30 22.20
C VAL A 252 10.91 10.68 23.27
N GLU A 253 12.02 9.93 23.31
CA GLU A 253 13.07 10.12 24.32
C GLU A 253 14.12 11.15 23.91
N LYS A 254 14.32 11.34 22.61
CA LYS A 254 15.35 12.21 22.04
C LYS A 254 14.84 12.88 20.78
N ALA A 255 15.10 14.17 20.66
CA ALA A 255 14.89 14.88 19.39
C ALA A 255 15.81 14.36 18.29
N CYS A 256 15.39 14.49 17.03
CA CYS A 256 16.26 14.21 15.89
C CYS A 256 17.25 15.37 15.70
N PRO A 257 18.57 15.16 15.86
CA PRO A 257 19.54 16.27 15.87
C PRO A 257 19.68 16.96 14.51
N VAL A 258 19.34 16.26 13.41
CA VAL A 258 19.44 16.82 12.05
C VAL A 258 18.12 17.43 11.58
N ALA A 259 17.04 17.33 12.36
CA ALA A 259 15.77 17.94 11.99
C ALA A 259 15.83 19.46 12.17
N LYS A 260 15.44 20.22 11.14
CA LYS A 260 15.24 21.66 11.19
C LYS A 260 14.05 22.01 12.09
N SER A 261 12.97 21.23 12.00
CA SER A 261 11.80 21.31 12.87
C SER A 261 11.29 19.92 13.24
N SER A 262 10.82 19.75 14.48
CA SER A 262 10.20 18.51 14.97
C SER A 262 8.97 18.91 15.79
N ARG A 263 7.77 18.74 15.20
CA ARG A 263 6.53 19.28 15.77
C ARG A 263 5.45 18.22 15.88
N VAL A 264 4.68 18.31 16.98
CA VAL A 264 3.43 17.56 17.15
C VAL A 264 2.29 18.56 17.24
N SER A 265 1.23 18.33 16.46
CA SER A 265 -0.01 19.09 16.51
C SER A 265 -1.16 18.17 16.91
N VAL A 266 -1.94 18.57 17.91
CA VAL A 266 -3.10 17.84 18.41
C VAL A 266 -4.33 18.73 18.24
N GLU A 267 -5.32 18.26 17.48
CA GLU A 267 -6.59 18.98 17.30
C GLU A 267 -7.38 18.93 18.61
N LEU A 268 -7.74 20.10 19.13
CA LEU A 268 -8.53 20.23 20.37
C LEU A 268 -10.03 20.28 20.04
N PRO A 269 -10.89 19.65 20.84
CA PRO A 269 -12.32 19.74 20.63
C PRO A 269 -12.85 21.13 20.93
N SER A 270 -13.80 21.59 20.13
CA SER A 270 -14.47 22.89 20.32
C SER A 270 -15.24 23.01 21.65
N SER A 271 -15.52 21.89 22.30
CA SER A 271 -16.36 21.79 23.51
C SER A 271 -15.59 21.52 24.82
N GLY A 272 -14.24 21.48 24.77
CA GLY A 272 -13.44 21.20 25.99
C GLY A 272 -13.69 19.83 26.61
N VAL A 273 -14.12 18.84 25.83
CA VAL A 273 -14.55 17.50 26.29
C VAL A 273 -13.39 16.67 26.82
N TYR A 274 -12.17 16.90 26.38
CA TYR A 274 -10.99 16.18 26.88
C TYR A 274 -9.82 17.13 27.15
N ARG A 275 -8.85 16.69 27.94
CA ARG A 275 -7.61 17.41 28.21
C ARG A 275 -6.44 16.71 27.57
N VAL A 276 -5.52 17.49 26.98
CA VAL A 276 -4.26 17.01 26.45
C VAL A 276 -3.17 17.14 27.52
N TYR A 277 -2.32 16.15 27.64
CA TYR A 277 -1.17 16.17 28.54
C TYR A 277 0.10 15.72 27.79
N PRO A 278 1.27 16.25 28.17
CA PRO A 278 1.47 17.39 29.08
C PRO A 278 0.77 18.65 28.57
N GLU A 279 0.60 19.66 29.42
CA GLU A 279 -0.06 20.91 29.03
C GLU A 279 0.65 21.53 27.82
N PRO A 280 -0.09 21.89 26.74
CA PRO A 280 0.52 22.36 25.51
C PRO A 280 1.17 23.73 25.70
N PRO A 281 2.44 23.92 25.29
CA PRO A 281 3.14 25.20 25.39
C PRO A 281 2.53 26.27 24.47
N GLN A 282 1.87 25.88 23.37
CA GLN A 282 1.20 26.79 22.45
C GLN A 282 -0.11 26.21 21.96
N VAL A 283 -1.16 27.03 21.97
CA VAL A 283 -2.46 26.71 21.37
C VAL A 283 -2.82 27.82 20.39
N LYS A 284 -3.11 27.44 19.14
CA LYS A 284 -3.53 28.35 18.08
C LYS A 284 -4.62 27.70 17.23
N ASP A 285 -5.69 28.43 16.96
CA ASP A 285 -6.82 28.01 16.10
C ASP A 285 -7.42 26.63 16.50
N GLY A 286 -7.47 26.32 17.81
CA GLY A 286 -7.97 25.05 18.31
C GLY A 286 -6.99 23.86 18.14
N ILE A 287 -5.73 24.12 17.84
CA ILE A 287 -4.68 23.11 17.72
C ILE A 287 -3.63 23.37 18.79
N ALA A 288 -3.28 22.34 19.55
CA ALA A 288 -2.17 22.33 20.48
C ALA A 288 -0.87 21.95 19.77
N TYR A 289 0.17 22.76 19.91
CA TYR A 289 1.47 22.55 19.29
C TYR A 289 2.54 22.24 20.33
N TYR A 290 3.34 21.22 20.05
CA TYR A 290 4.52 20.84 20.82
C TYR A 290 5.75 20.88 19.91
N ASP A 291 6.79 21.61 20.31
CA ASP A 291 8.09 21.62 19.64
C ASP A 291 9.04 20.69 20.40
N LEU A 292 9.41 19.59 19.76
CA LEU A 292 10.26 18.57 20.37
C LEU A 292 11.75 18.86 20.23
N LYS A 293 12.15 19.85 19.43
CA LYS A 293 13.56 20.15 19.13
C LYS A 293 14.35 20.58 20.38
N ASN A 294 13.72 21.33 21.26
CA ASN A 294 14.36 21.89 22.46
C ASN A 294 14.11 21.06 23.73
N ALA A 295 13.61 19.86 23.59
CA ALA A 295 13.20 19.05 24.73
C ALA A 295 14.36 18.21 25.28
N ASN A 296 14.73 18.51 26.52
CA ASN A 296 15.56 17.64 27.35
C ASN A 296 14.75 16.60 28.11
N GLU A 297 13.46 16.51 27.84
CA GLU A 297 12.50 15.66 28.54
C GLU A 297 11.92 14.58 27.62
N VAL A 298 11.51 13.47 28.22
CA VAL A 298 10.80 12.39 27.53
C VAL A 298 9.36 12.81 27.28
N TRP A 299 8.94 12.82 26.00
CA TRP A 299 7.59 13.19 25.61
C TRP A 299 6.66 11.99 25.48
N ASP A 300 5.59 11.99 26.29
CA ASP A 300 4.48 11.05 26.24
C ASP A 300 3.18 11.85 26.14
N ILE A 301 2.89 12.33 24.93
CA ILE A 301 1.69 13.14 24.68
C ILE A 301 0.47 12.21 24.64
N GLY A 302 -0.62 12.66 25.28
CA GLY A 302 -1.84 11.88 25.34
C GLY A 302 -3.06 12.74 25.69
N THR A 303 -4.21 12.08 25.75
CA THR A 303 -5.49 12.71 26.11
C THR A 303 -6.16 12.00 27.27
N MET A 304 -6.90 12.74 28.08
CA MET A 304 -7.75 12.23 29.16
C MET A 304 -9.20 12.65 28.93
N TRP A 305 -10.10 11.69 28.91
CA TRP A 305 -11.53 11.91 28.77
C TRP A 305 -12.25 11.74 30.13
N PRO A 306 -13.06 12.72 30.54
CA PRO A 306 -13.75 12.65 31.83
C PRO A 306 -14.88 11.61 31.85
N THR A 307 -15.47 11.32 30.69
CA THR A 307 -16.67 10.47 30.53
C THR A 307 -16.36 9.22 29.73
N ASP A 308 -17.16 8.19 29.92
CA ASP A 308 -17.14 7.00 29.08
C ASP A 308 -17.62 7.34 27.66
N PHE A 309 -17.12 6.62 26.68
CA PHE A 309 -17.47 6.81 25.28
C PHE A 309 -18.77 6.08 24.94
N GLU A 310 -19.63 6.80 24.24
CA GLU A 310 -20.86 6.25 23.64
C GLU A 310 -20.77 6.34 22.12
N TYR A 311 -20.97 5.20 21.44
CA TYR A 311 -20.96 5.19 19.97
C TYR A 311 -22.11 6.02 19.40
N PRO A 312 -21.83 6.93 18.45
CA PRO A 312 -22.88 7.73 17.82
C PRO A 312 -23.81 6.85 16.99
N LEU A 313 -25.11 6.94 17.26
CA LEU A 313 -26.15 6.18 16.56
C LEU A 313 -26.48 6.73 15.17
N SER A 314 -26.10 7.95 14.88
CA SER A 314 -26.38 8.64 13.61
C SER A 314 -25.12 9.19 12.95
N LYS A 315 -25.20 9.34 11.63
CA LYS A 315 -24.14 10.02 10.88
C LYS A 315 -23.96 11.46 11.37
N PRO A 316 -22.72 12.00 11.30
CA PRO A 316 -22.48 13.39 11.69
C PRO A 316 -23.28 14.36 10.81
N ASN A 317 -23.88 15.35 11.44
CA ASN A 317 -24.54 16.47 10.76
C ASN A 317 -23.90 17.80 11.23
N PRO A 318 -23.27 18.60 10.35
CA PRO A 318 -23.14 18.37 8.91
C PRO A 318 -22.23 17.19 8.55
N ALA A 319 -22.41 16.64 7.34
CA ALA A 319 -21.55 15.60 6.79
C ALA A 319 -20.09 16.08 6.71
N LEU A 320 -19.15 15.18 6.95
CA LEU A 320 -17.72 15.51 6.96
C LEU A 320 -17.12 15.66 5.55
N VAL A 321 -17.79 15.07 4.56
CA VAL A 321 -17.41 15.14 3.14
C VAL A 321 -18.61 15.55 2.30
N PRO A 322 -18.42 16.29 1.19
CA PRO A 322 -19.50 16.84 0.40
C PRO A 322 -20.38 15.78 -0.28
N PHE A 323 -19.87 14.58 -0.49
CA PHE A 323 -20.63 13.47 -1.09
C PHE A 323 -20.21 12.13 -0.55
N SER A 324 -21.09 11.13 -0.63
CA SER A 324 -20.78 9.74 -0.30
C SER A 324 -20.90 8.86 -1.54
N VAL A 325 -20.09 7.79 -1.56
CA VAL A 325 -19.99 6.84 -2.68
C VAL A 325 -20.25 5.43 -2.20
N ARG A 326 -21.12 4.72 -2.93
CA ARG A 326 -21.27 3.26 -2.82
C ARG A 326 -21.08 2.65 -4.20
N ARG A 327 -20.16 1.70 -4.33
CA ARG A 327 -19.85 1.02 -5.58
C ARG A 327 -20.06 -0.47 -5.38
N ASN A 328 -20.84 -1.09 -6.27
CA ASN A 328 -21.17 -2.50 -6.22
C ASN A 328 -21.15 -3.10 -7.63
N LEU A 329 -20.87 -4.38 -7.72
CA LEU A 329 -21.10 -5.17 -8.92
C LEU A 329 -22.29 -6.09 -8.64
N LEU A 330 -23.40 -5.85 -9.33
CA LEU A 330 -24.63 -6.60 -9.20
C LEU A 330 -24.65 -7.76 -10.19
N GLY A 331 -25.35 -8.84 -9.85
CA GLY A 331 -25.52 -10.01 -10.68
C GLY A 331 -24.73 -11.21 -10.17
N SER A 332 -25.41 -12.35 -10.16
CA SER A 332 -24.87 -13.63 -9.67
C SER A 332 -24.33 -14.53 -10.79
N THR A 333 -24.42 -14.10 -12.06
CA THR A 333 -23.95 -14.91 -13.19
C THR A 333 -22.44 -14.77 -13.36
N GLN A 334 -21.79 -15.85 -13.80
CA GLN A 334 -20.34 -15.88 -13.95
C GLN A 334 -19.84 -15.20 -15.24
N ASP A 335 -20.75 -14.91 -16.18
CA ASP A 335 -20.46 -14.31 -17.49
C ASP A 335 -20.81 -12.82 -17.56
N ARG A 336 -21.73 -12.35 -16.74
CA ARG A 336 -22.26 -10.97 -16.79
C ARG A 336 -22.43 -10.38 -15.42
N GLY A 337 -22.50 -9.06 -15.38
CA GLY A 337 -22.83 -8.29 -14.19
C GLY A 337 -23.26 -6.88 -14.57
N GLN A 338 -23.65 -6.11 -13.58
CA GLN A 338 -23.95 -4.69 -13.73
C GLN A 338 -23.16 -3.90 -12.68
N LEU A 339 -22.30 -3.00 -13.13
CA LEU A 339 -21.65 -2.03 -12.26
C LEU A 339 -22.70 -1.00 -11.82
N SER A 340 -22.83 -0.84 -10.52
CA SER A 340 -23.75 0.15 -9.90
C SER A 340 -22.96 1.05 -8.97
N ILE A 341 -23.04 2.36 -9.21
CA ILE A 341 -22.41 3.39 -8.39
C ILE A 341 -23.49 4.33 -7.91
N VAL A 342 -23.66 4.43 -6.62
CA VAL A 342 -24.62 5.33 -5.96
C VAL A 342 -23.84 6.46 -5.31
N LEU A 343 -24.12 7.68 -5.76
CA LEU A 343 -23.50 8.92 -5.31
C LEU A 343 -24.57 9.77 -4.63
N THR A 344 -24.35 10.17 -3.39
CA THR A 344 -25.26 11.05 -2.66
C THR A 344 -24.57 12.39 -2.40
N ASN A 345 -25.13 13.47 -2.92
CA ASN A 345 -24.66 14.81 -2.64
C ASN A 345 -25.20 15.28 -1.28
N ASN A 346 -24.28 15.56 -0.35
CA ASN A 346 -24.60 16.03 0.99
C ASN A 346 -24.78 17.55 1.08
N GLU A 347 -24.37 18.29 0.03
CA GLU A 347 -24.46 19.75 -0.04
C GLU A 347 -25.76 20.22 -0.74
N GLN A 348 -26.08 21.50 -0.58
CA GLN A 348 -27.25 22.09 -1.24
C GLN A 348 -26.97 22.49 -2.70
N ASP A 349 -25.69 22.74 -2.99
CA ASP A 349 -25.25 23.18 -4.31
C ASP A 349 -24.98 21.97 -5.23
N VAL A 350 -24.99 22.26 -6.53
CA VAL A 350 -24.65 21.30 -7.58
C VAL A 350 -23.15 20.99 -7.48
N LEU A 351 -22.81 19.72 -7.44
CA LEU A 351 -21.44 19.24 -7.37
C LEU A 351 -21.04 18.52 -8.66
N GLN A 352 -19.92 18.92 -9.26
CA GLN A 352 -19.33 18.21 -10.39
C GLN A 352 -18.18 17.32 -9.90
N LEU A 353 -18.18 16.07 -10.33
CA LEU A 353 -17.19 15.07 -9.98
C LEU A 353 -16.49 14.54 -11.24
N LEU A 354 -15.18 14.57 -11.26
CA LEU A 354 -14.40 13.76 -12.19
C LEU A 354 -14.35 12.33 -11.66
N TYR A 355 -14.87 11.39 -12.43
CA TYR A 355 -14.96 9.98 -12.11
C TYR A 355 -13.95 9.20 -12.95
N LEU A 356 -13.10 8.42 -12.31
CA LEU A 356 -12.17 7.48 -12.93
C LEU A 356 -12.51 6.04 -12.51
N GLU A 357 -12.71 5.17 -13.49
CA GLU A 357 -12.86 3.74 -13.31
C GLU A 357 -11.78 2.99 -14.10
N THR A 358 -11.09 2.09 -13.44
CA THR A 358 -10.09 1.22 -14.06
C THR A 358 -10.51 -0.23 -13.90
N MET A 359 -10.65 -0.94 -15.02
CA MET A 359 -11.03 -2.34 -15.01
C MET A 359 -10.00 -3.20 -15.74
N PRO A 360 -9.57 -4.32 -15.17
CA PRO A 360 -8.71 -5.26 -15.86
C PRO A 360 -9.41 -5.75 -17.13
N TRP A 361 -8.63 -6.20 -18.12
CA TRP A 361 -9.13 -6.65 -19.42
C TRP A 361 -10.15 -7.79 -19.33
N ILE A 362 -10.16 -8.51 -18.22
CA ILE A 362 -11.12 -9.59 -17.94
C ILE A 362 -12.56 -9.11 -17.72
N ILE A 363 -12.76 -7.81 -17.52
CA ILE A 363 -14.06 -7.19 -17.37
C ILE A 363 -14.25 -6.14 -18.47
N GLN A 364 -15.24 -6.35 -19.31
CA GLN A 364 -15.54 -5.48 -20.45
C GLN A 364 -16.76 -4.63 -20.16
N PHE A 365 -16.66 -3.34 -20.38
CA PHE A 365 -17.74 -2.39 -20.26
C PHE A 365 -18.61 -2.32 -21.51
N TYR A 366 -19.92 -2.32 -21.31
CA TYR A 366 -20.89 -2.01 -22.35
C TYR A 366 -21.36 -0.56 -22.25
N LEU A 367 -20.59 0.38 -22.82
CA LEU A 367 -20.86 1.83 -22.71
C LEU A 367 -22.26 2.24 -23.17
N HIS A 368 -22.85 1.55 -24.15
CA HIS A 368 -24.20 1.82 -24.65
C HIS A 368 -25.32 1.49 -23.64
N THR A 369 -24.99 0.77 -22.56
CA THR A 369 -25.92 0.42 -21.48
C THR A 369 -25.85 1.39 -20.31
N ILE A 370 -24.99 2.43 -20.39
CA ILE A 370 -24.91 3.45 -19.35
C ILE A 370 -26.30 4.08 -19.15
N ARG A 371 -26.73 4.13 -17.88
CA ARG A 371 -27.93 4.82 -17.43
C ARG A 371 -27.61 5.58 -16.16
N VAL A 372 -28.10 6.81 -16.10
CA VAL A 372 -27.97 7.66 -14.92
C VAL A 372 -29.36 8.01 -14.42
N HIS A 373 -29.64 7.70 -13.16
CA HIS A 373 -30.88 8.01 -12.49
C HIS A 373 -30.62 9.01 -11.37
N ALA A 374 -31.41 10.06 -11.29
CA ALA A 374 -31.43 10.99 -10.17
C ALA A 374 -32.80 10.90 -9.49
N ASP A 375 -32.82 10.50 -8.22
CA ASP A 375 -34.05 10.31 -7.44
C ASP A 375 -35.11 9.51 -8.23
N ASP A 376 -34.69 8.37 -8.80
CA ASP A 376 -35.46 7.41 -9.61
C ASP A 376 -35.89 7.90 -11.02
N ALA A 377 -35.55 9.12 -11.40
CA ALA A 377 -35.81 9.61 -12.76
C ALA A 377 -34.57 9.39 -13.66
N LEU A 378 -34.79 8.95 -14.91
CA LEU A 378 -33.72 8.83 -15.90
C LEU A 378 -33.18 10.21 -16.29
N ARG A 379 -31.89 10.45 -16.08
CA ARG A 379 -31.19 11.71 -16.26
C ARG A 379 -29.80 11.48 -16.87
N ASP A 380 -29.76 10.92 -18.08
CA ASP A 380 -28.50 10.68 -18.79
C ASP A 380 -27.74 11.98 -19.16
N ASP A 381 -28.38 13.14 -19.01
CA ASP A 381 -27.77 14.46 -19.17
C ASP A 381 -26.76 14.81 -18.05
N LEU A 382 -26.77 14.09 -16.93
CA LEU A 382 -25.86 14.31 -15.79
C LEU A 382 -24.45 13.76 -16.02
N ILE A 383 -24.23 13.01 -17.09
CA ILE A 383 -22.89 12.53 -17.48
C ILE A 383 -22.37 13.31 -18.69
N SER A 384 -21.11 13.70 -18.65
CA SER A 384 -20.43 14.45 -19.72
C SER A 384 -18.96 14.08 -19.82
N ASN A 385 -18.31 14.53 -20.89
CA ASN A 385 -16.87 14.37 -21.13
C ASN A 385 -16.35 12.93 -20.97
N ILE A 386 -17.04 11.97 -21.61
CA ILE A 386 -16.66 10.57 -21.54
C ILE A 386 -15.38 10.35 -22.35
N SER A 387 -14.35 9.84 -21.66
CA SER A 387 -13.11 9.34 -22.25
C SER A 387 -12.99 7.85 -21.95
N TYR A 388 -12.83 7.03 -22.95
CA TYR A 388 -12.70 5.59 -22.79
C TYR A 388 -11.49 5.04 -23.55
N ILE A 389 -10.62 4.37 -22.82
CA ILE A 389 -9.49 3.66 -23.38
C ILE A 389 -9.80 2.17 -23.34
N LEU A 390 -9.83 1.54 -24.53
CA LEU A 390 -10.13 0.11 -24.68
C LEU A 390 -9.07 -0.76 -24.00
N PRO A 391 -9.48 -1.85 -23.36
CA PRO A 391 -8.54 -2.82 -22.82
C PRO A 391 -7.83 -3.57 -23.93
N ILE A 392 -6.59 -3.96 -23.69
CA ILE A 392 -5.85 -4.89 -24.53
C ILE A 392 -5.63 -6.15 -23.70
N PRO A 393 -6.13 -7.32 -24.14
CA PRO A 393 -5.94 -8.57 -23.41
C PRO A 393 -4.46 -8.79 -23.05
N HIS A 394 -4.19 -9.12 -21.81
CA HIS A 394 -2.87 -9.38 -21.23
C HIS A 394 -1.87 -8.21 -21.23
N ALA A 395 -2.26 -7.01 -21.72
CA ALA A 395 -1.35 -5.89 -21.83
C ALA A 395 -1.88 -4.62 -21.13
N ARG A 396 -3.16 -4.27 -21.30
CA ARG A 396 -3.66 -2.99 -20.76
C ARG A 396 -5.09 -3.12 -20.24
N PRO A 397 -5.41 -2.57 -19.04
CA PRO A 397 -6.77 -2.48 -18.53
C PRO A 397 -7.60 -1.44 -19.30
N ALA A 398 -8.92 -1.53 -19.16
CA ALA A 398 -9.83 -0.47 -19.59
C ALA A 398 -9.74 0.71 -18.62
N THR A 399 -9.74 1.91 -19.17
CA THR A 399 -9.83 3.15 -18.39
C THR A 399 -11.04 3.96 -18.86
N PHE A 400 -11.91 4.29 -17.93
CA PHE A 400 -13.10 5.11 -18.18
C PHE A 400 -13.03 6.37 -17.31
N GLU A 401 -13.04 7.53 -17.94
CA GLU A 401 -13.13 8.82 -17.26
C GLU A 401 -14.36 9.57 -17.73
N SER A 402 -15.06 10.21 -16.81
CA SER A 402 -16.22 11.06 -17.14
C SER A 402 -16.43 12.11 -16.07
N VAL A 403 -17.18 13.16 -16.42
CA VAL A 403 -17.66 14.16 -15.47
C VAL A 403 -19.11 13.87 -15.13
N LEU A 404 -19.39 13.65 -13.84
CA LEU A 404 -20.73 13.43 -13.29
C LEU A 404 -21.20 14.70 -12.59
N THR A 405 -22.41 15.15 -12.88
CA THR A 405 -23.05 16.30 -12.23
C THR A 405 -24.06 15.79 -11.22
N LEU A 406 -23.87 16.13 -9.94
CA LEU A 406 -24.76 15.76 -8.85
C LEU A 406 -25.61 16.97 -8.46
N PRO A 407 -26.92 16.96 -8.65
CA PRO A 407 -27.82 18.01 -8.14
C PRO A 407 -27.72 18.11 -6.60
N GLY A 408 -28.02 19.26 -6.04
CA GLY A 408 -27.98 19.47 -4.59
C GLY A 408 -28.94 18.54 -3.85
N ARG A 409 -28.51 17.96 -2.76
CA ARG A 409 -29.29 17.07 -1.87
C ARG A 409 -29.93 15.86 -2.57
N SER A 410 -29.39 15.42 -3.70
CA SER A 410 -29.94 14.32 -4.50
C SER A 410 -29.05 13.07 -4.42
N THR A 411 -29.65 11.93 -4.75
CA THR A 411 -28.93 10.68 -4.94
C THR A 411 -28.93 10.31 -6.43
N VAL A 412 -27.74 10.19 -6.99
CA VAL A 412 -27.51 9.80 -8.38
C VAL A 412 -27.01 8.38 -8.43
N THR A 413 -27.70 7.53 -9.19
CA THR A 413 -27.29 6.14 -9.44
C THR A 413 -26.82 6.00 -10.88
N PHE A 414 -25.58 5.66 -11.04
CA PHE A 414 -24.95 5.31 -12.32
C PHE A 414 -24.92 3.79 -12.47
N THR A 415 -25.40 3.27 -13.58
CA THR A 415 -25.36 1.84 -13.89
C THR A 415 -24.81 1.58 -15.27
N MET A 416 -24.07 0.47 -15.41
CA MET A 416 -23.49 0.03 -16.67
C MET A 416 -23.32 -1.49 -16.65
N ASP A 417 -23.76 -2.16 -17.72
CA ASP A 417 -23.59 -3.60 -17.84
C ASP A 417 -22.14 -3.95 -18.19
N VAL A 418 -21.67 -5.08 -17.64
CA VAL A 418 -20.32 -5.59 -17.85
C VAL A 418 -20.36 -7.07 -18.22
N ALA A 419 -19.42 -7.50 -19.09
CA ALA A 419 -19.16 -8.90 -19.35
C ALA A 419 -17.89 -9.33 -18.63
N LYS A 420 -17.93 -10.55 -18.07
CA LYS A 420 -16.80 -11.22 -17.43
C LYS A 420 -16.19 -12.21 -18.40
N ALA A 421 -14.88 -12.16 -18.61
CA ALA A 421 -14.20 -13.07 -19.53
C ALA A 421 -14.06 -14.49 -18.93
N PHE A 422 -14.14 -15.50 -19.80
CA PHE A 422 -13.71 -16.84 -19.44
C PHE A 422 -12.19 -16.93 -19.55
N LEU A 423 -11.53 -17.23 -18.44
CA LEU A 423 -10.09 -17.32 -18.36
C LEU A 423 -9.61 -18.75 -18.65
N ARG A 424 -8.45 -18.86 -19.29
CA ARG A 424 -7.72 -20.11 -19.36
C ARG A 424 -7.16 -20.49 -18.00
N TYR A 425 -6.87 -21.76 -17.78
CA TYR A 425 -6.31 -22.26 -16.53
C TYR A 425 -5.07 -21.46 -16.04
N THR A 426 -4.18 -21.11 -16.96
CA THR A 426 -2.93 -20.37 -16.68
C THR A 426 -3.13 -18.87 -16.44
N GLU A 427 -4.31 -18.32 -16.72
CA GLU A 427 -4.65 -16.90 -16.58
C GLU A 427 -5.30 -16.59 -15.23
N HIS A 428 -5.71 -17.63 -14.50
CA HIS A 428 -6.29 -17.47 -13.17
C HIS A 428 -5.23 -17.00 -12.16
N PRO A 429 -5.62 -16.15 -11.19
CA PRO A 429 -4.76 -15.83 -10.07
C PRO A 429 -4.44 -17.08 -9.24
N PRO A 430 -3.40 -17.08 -8.40
CA PRO A 430 -3.04 -18.23 -7.57
C PRO A 430 -4.18 -18.77 -6.72
N ASP A 431 -5.08 -17.90 -6.26
CA ASP A 431 -6.33 -18.25 -5.57
C ASP A 431 -7.54 -17.95 -6.47
N ALA A 432 -7.79 -18.83 -7.42
CA ALA A 432 -8.87 -18.69 -8.39
C ALA A 432 -10.27 -18.72 -7.74
N GLN A 433 -10.42 -19.42 -6.60
CA GLN A 433 -11.70 -19.53 -5.90
C GLN A 433 -12.07 -18.22 -5.16
N ARG A 434 -11.08 -17.43 -4.76
CA ARG A 434 -11.32 -16.13 -4.16
C ARG A 434 -11.89 -15.12 -5.15
N GLY A 435 -11.57 -15.24 -6.42
CA GLY A 435 -11.93 -14.28 -7.47
C GLY A 435 -10.85 -13.21 -7.69
N TRP A 436 -11.23 -12.12 -8.36
CA TRP A 436 -10.32 -11.05 -8.76
C TRP A 436 -10.63 -9.74 -8.04
N ASP A 437 -9.63 -9.14 -7.39
CA ASP A 437 -9.78 -7.83 -6.76
C ASP A 437 -9.72 -6.72 -7.83
N LEU A 438 -10.78 -5.92 -7.91
CA LEU A 438 -10.84 -4.73 -8.75
C LEU A 438 -10.32 -3.52 -7.97
N PRO A 439 -9.52 -2.65 -8.61
CA PRO A 439 -9.06 -1.43 -7.98
C PRO A 439 -10.23 -0.52 -7.58
N PRO A 440 -10.05 0.37 -6.59
CA PRO A 440 -11.04 1.36 -6.24
C PRO A 440 -11.28 2.35 -7.40
N ALA A 441 -12.52 2.79 -7.55
CA ALA A 441 -12.84 3.93 -8.40
C ALA A 441 -12.50 5.24 -7.67
N ILE A 442 -12.17 6.28 -8.43
CA ILE A 442 -11.71 7.56 -7.89
C ILE A 442 -12.68 8.66 -8.30
N PHE A 443 -13.07 9.49 -7.35
CA PHE A 443 -13.96 10.62 -7.54
C PHE A 443 -13.29 11.89 -7.05
N THR A 444 -13.12 12.87 -7.94
CA THR A 444 -12.46 14.13 -7.61
C THR A 444 -13.44 15.30 -7.83
N PRO A 445 -13.80 16.06 -6.78
CA PRO A 445 -14.63 17.23 -6.92
C PRO A 445 -13.97 18.29 -7.80
N LEU A 446 -14.70 18.80 -8.78
CA LEU A 446 -14.28 19.92 -9.61
C LEU A 446 -14.81 21.21 -8.97
N ARG A 447 -13.94 22.10 -8.53
CA ARG A 447 -14.31 23.42 -8.02
C ARG A 447 -14.07 24.45 -9.11
N GLN A 448 -15.12 25.18 -9.49
CA GLN A 448 -14.97 26.33 -10.37
C GLN A 448 -14.31 27.46 -9.57
N SER A 449 -13.11 27.85 -9.96
CA SER A 449 -12.49 29.08 -9.47
C SER A 449 -12.98 30.26 -10.29
N SER A 450 -13.11 31.43 -9.65
CA SER A 450 -13.54 32.71 -10.27
C SER A 450 -12.64 33.17 -11.43
N HIS A 451 -11.54 32.48 -11.71
CA HIS A 451 -10.58 32.79 -12.78
C HIS A 451 -10.48 31.72 -13.87
N ASN A 452 -11.57 31.02 -14.23
CA ASN A 452 -11.60 29.99 -15.29
C ASN A 452 -10.61 28.82 -15.12
N SER A 453 -9.97 28.66 -13.97
CA SER A 453 -9.17 27.48 -13.64
C SER A 453 -10.02 26.51 -12.81
N THR A 454 -10.15 25.27 -13.27
CA THR A 454 -10.76 24.21 -12.50
C THR A 454 -9.77 23.74 -11.43
N ASN A 455 -10.04 24.06 -10.17
CA ASN A 455 -9.28 23.48 -9.06
C ASN A 455 -9.85 22.11 -8.70
N LEU A 456 -8.99 21.09 -8.71
CA LEU A 456 -9.33 19.76 -8.25
C LEU A 456 -9.43 19.73 -6.73
N GLY A 457 -10.53 19.19 -6.21
CA GLY A 457 -10.69 18.94 -4.77
C GLY A 457 -9.95 17.69 -4.32
N LYS A 458 -10.04 17.37 -3.02
CA LYS A 458 -9.46 16.13 -2.47
C LYS A 458 -10.16 14.91 -3.06
N ARG A 459 -9.40 13.92 -3.51
CA ARG A 459 -9.88 12.66 -4.09
C ARG A 459 -10.62 11.82 -3.05
N VAL A 460 -11.67 11.13 -3.49
CA VAL A 460 -12.42 10.14 -2.71
C VAL A 460 -12.31 8.79 -3.42
N TYR A 461 -11.84 7.79 -2.71
CA TYR A 461 -11.68 6.43 -3.21
C TYR A 461 -12.88 5.58 -2.81
N SER A 462 -13.46 4.86 -3.77
CA SER A 462 -14.45 3.84 -3.47
C SER A 462 -13.80 2.62 -2.82
N PRO A 463 -14.56 1.71 -2.19
CA PRO A 463 -14.03 0.41 -1.85
C PRO A 463 -13.58 -0.37 -3.09
N SER A 464 -12.54 -1.20 -2.93
CA SER A 464 -12.22 -2.25 -3.90
C SER A 464 -13.39 -3.23 -4.01
N LEU A 465 -13.59 -3.84 -5.18
CA LEU A 465 -14.61 -4.87 -5.39
C LEU A 465 -13.93 -6.22 -5.63
N LEU A 466 -14.47 -7.26 -5.02
CA LEU A 466 -14.12 -8.62 -5.34
C LEU A 466 -15.10 -9.16 -6.39
N VAL A 467 -14.57 -9.62 -7.52
CA VAL A 467 -15.37 -10.15 -8.62
C VAL A 467 -15.18 -11.65 -8.71
N ASP A 468 -16.29 -12.36 -8.65
CA ASP A 468 -16.33 -13.78 -8.92
C ASP A 468 -16.24 -14.04 -10.44
N LEU A 469 -15.34 -14.93 -10.83
CA LEU A 469 -15.12 -15.36 -12.21
C LEU A 469 -15.43 -16.85 -12.33
N ALA A 470 -15.77 -17.27 -13.54
CA ALA A 470 -15.94 -18.70 -13.81
C ALA A 470 -14.62 -19.45 -13.57
N THR A 471 -14.63 -20.33 -12.58
CA THR A 471 -13.46 -21.15 -12.24
C THR A 471 -13.45 -22.43 -13.07
N PRO A 472 -12.31 -22.84 -13.66
CA PRO A 472 -12.20 -24.13 -14.33
C PRO A 472 -12.28 -25.26 -13.29
N ASP A 473 -12.63 -26.47 -13.79
CA ASP A 473 -12.52 -27.66 -12.95
C ASP A 473 -11.05 -28.01 -12.71
N PHE A 474 -10.58 -27.81 -11.49
CA PHE A 474 -9.20 -28.10 -11.08
C PHE A 474 -8.97 -29.59 -10.77
N SER A 475 -9.99 -30.43 -10.79
CA SER A 475 -9.87 -31.86 -10.50
C SER A 475 -9.03 -32.61 -11.55
N MET A 476 -9.22 -32.29 -12.82
CA MET A 476 -8.49 -32.94 -13.92
C MET A 476 -6.98 -32.65 -13.91
N PRO A 477 -6.53 -31.38 -13.86
CA PRO A 477 -5.09 -31.08 -13.73
C PRO A 477 -4.47 -31.71 -12.50
N TYR A 478 -5.16 -31.67 -11.35
CA TYR A 478 -4.68 -32.25 -10.11
C TYR A 478 -4.45 -33.76 -10.23
N ASN A 479 -5.40 -34.50 -10.79
CA ASN A 479 -5.26 -35.92 -11.02
C ASN A 479 -4.12 -36.27 -12.00
N VAL A 480 -3.93 -35.47 -13.05
CA VAL A 480 -2.81 -35.63 -14.00
C VAL A 480 -1.48 -35.40 -13.29
N ILE A 481 -1.36 -34.36 -12.43
CA ILE A 481 -0.16 -34.09 -11.67
C ILE A 481 0.17 -35.25 -10.72
N ILE A 482 -0.81 -35.72 -9.94
CA ILE A 482 -0.61 -36.85 -9.02
C ILE A 482 -0.17 -38.09 -9.79
N PHE A 483 -0.86 -38.41 -10.89
CA PHE A 483 -0.52 -39.58 -11.70
C PHE A 483 0.91 -39.45 -12.27
N THR A 484 1.25 -38.31 -12.83
CA THR A 484 2.59 -38.06 -13.40
C THR A 484 3.67 -38.16 -12.32
N CYS A 485 3.47 -37.53 -11.17
CA CYS A 485 4.42 -37.61 -10.05
C CYS A 485 4.59 -39.06 -9.55
N SER A 486 3.49 -39.82 -9.48
CA SER A 486 3.54 -41.23 -9.08
C SER A 486 4.32 -42.09 -10.08
N VAL A 487 4.11 -41.89 -11.38
CA VAL A 487 4.85 -42.60 -12.44
C VAL A 487 6.33 -42.26 -12.42
N VAL A 488 6.65 -40.96 -12.28
CA VAL A 488 8.05 -40.52 -12.19
C VAL A 488 8.74 -41.09 -10.94
N ALA A 489 8.08 -41.07 -9.78
CA ALA A 489 8.62 -41.67 -8.55
C ALA A 489 8.83 -43.20 -8.71
N PHE A 490 7.90 -43.89 -9.34
CA PHE A 490 8.05 -45.32 -9.62
C PHE A 490 9.21 -45.63 -10.56
N ILE A 491 9.34 -44.88 -11.66
CA ILE A 491 10.44 -45.06 -12.63
C ILE A 491 11.78 -44.79 -11.94
N PHE A 492 11.86 -43.64 -11.22
CA PHE A 492 13.09 -43.29 -10.47
C PHE A 492 13.46 -44.36 -9.45
N GLY A 493 12.51 -44.82 -8.65
CA GLY A 493 12.73 -45.88 -7.67
C GLY A 493 13.19 -47.18 -8.29
N SER A 494 12.62 -47.54 -9.43
CA SER A 494 12.99 -48.76 -10.20
C SER A 494 14.41 -48.65 -10.74
N VAL A 495 14.75 -47.55 -11.40
CA VAL A 495 16.09 -47.28 -11.94
C VAL A 495 17.11 -47.23 -10.82
N PHE A 496 16.83 -46.52 -9.75
CA PHE A 496 17.69 -46.43 -8.58
C PHE A 496 17.97 -47.82 -7.97
N ASN A 497 16.93 -48.64 -7.82
CA ASN A 497 17.05 -49.98 -7.27
C ASN A 497 17.92 -50.88 -8.18
N VAL A 498 17.73 -50.79 -9.50
CA VAL A 498 18.54 -51.56 -10.46
C VAL A 498 20.01 -51.11 -10.42
N LEU A 499 20.27 -49.82 -10.35
CA LEU A 499 21.65 -49.30 -10.34
C LEU A 499 22.39 -49.54 -9.01
N THR A 500 21.69 -49.56 -7.89
CA THR A 500 22.30 -49.67 -6.54
C THR A 500 22.25 -51.10 -6.00
N ARG A 501 21.45 -52.00 -6.61
CA ARG A 501 21.30 -53.37 -6.14
C ARG A 501 22.59 -54.16 -6.31
N LYS A 502 23.13 -54.68 -5.23
CA LYS A 502 24.25 -55.62 -5.24
C LYS A 502 23.73 -56.99 -5.58
N PHE A 503 24.17 -57.54 -6.72
CA PHE A 503 23.89 -58.93 -7.07
C PHE A 503 24.84 -59.85 -6.31
N ILE A 504 24.28 -60.74 -5.51
CA ILE A 504 25.04 -61.79 -4.83
C ILE A 504 24.79 -63.08 -5.64
N VAL A 505 25.86 -63.64 -6.17
CA VAL A 505 25.80 -64.95 -6.85
C VAL A 505 25.77 -66.03 -5.76
N VAL A 506 24.60 -66.63 -5.59
CA VAL A 506 24.46 -67.79 -4.70
C VAL A 506 24.82 -69.02 -5.49
N ARG A 507 25.97 -69.64 -5.18
CA ARG A 507 26.27 -70.98 -5.72
C ARG A 507 25.53 -71.99 -4.87
N LEU A 508 24.55 -72.64 -5.47
CA LEU A 508 23.90 -73.80 -4.87
C LEU A 508 24.84 -74.99 -5.00
N GLU A 509 25.44 -75.41 -3.91
CA GLU A 509 26.15 -76.70 -3.86
C GLU A 509 25.08 -77.81 -3.92
N PRO A 510 25.25 -78.84 -4.77
CA PRO A 510 24.33 -79.96 -4.81
C PRO A 510 24.41 -80.73 -3.47
N GLN A 511 23.25 -80.76 -2.80
CA GLN A 511 23.06 -81.50 -1.57
C GLN A 511 23.33 -82.99 -1.85
N LYS A 512 24.43 -83.57 -1.31
CA LYS A 512 24.70 -85.02 -1.31
C LYS A 512 23.51 -85.73 -0.65
N ARG A 513 22.82 -86.57 -1.40
CA ARG A 513 21.84 -87.50 -0.88
C ARG A 513 22.51 -88.43 0.05
N SER A 514 22.30 -88.31 1.36
CA SER A 514 22.57 -89.33 2.33
C SER A 514 21.51 -90.43 2.25
N GLU A 515 21.95 -91.63 1.90
CA GLU A 515 21.08 -92.79 1.85
C GLU A 515 20.49 -93.15 3.22
N SER A 516 19.31 -93.66 3.13
CA SER A 516 18.35 -94.16 4.09
C SER A 516 18.88 -95.09 5.15
N SER A 517 18.34 -95.03 6.36
CA SER A 517 17.82 -96.23 7.08
C SER A 517 16.95 -95.85 8.28
N PRO A 518 16.13 -96.80 8.79
CA PRO A 518 14.69 -96.48 8.93
C PRO A 518 14.18 -96.46 10.38
N SER A 519 12.97 -95.96 10.49
CA SER A 519 11.97 -96.25 11.54
C SER A 519 12.26 -96.15 13.00
N LYS A 520 11.58 -95.32 13.72
CA LYS A 520 10.64 -95.71 14.80
C LYS A 520 9.64 -94.62 15.14
N ASN A 521 8.44 -95.11 15.19
CA ASN A 521 7.24 -94.39 15.72
C ASN A 521 7.43 -93.91 17.15
N LEU A 522 6.78 -92.86 17.53
CA LEU A 522 5.75 -92.78 18.56
C LEU A 522 5.39 -91.31 18.88
N ASP A 523 4.20 -91.07 18.62
CA ASP A 523 3.13 -90.45 19.40
C ASP A 523 3.36 -89.14 20.19
N SER A 524 2.34 -88.37 19.98
CA SER A 524 1.51 -87.59 20.90
C SER A 524 1.94 -86.15 21.27
N ASP A 525 1.03 -85.37 20.90
CA ASP A 525 0.26 -84.42 21.69
C ASP A 525 0.79 -82.99 21.96
N GLU A 526 -0.16 -82.19 21.63
CA GLU A 526 -0.74 -81.02 22.32
C GLU A 526 -0.06 -79.67 22.30
N SER A 527 -0.86 -78.82 21.66
CA SER A 527 -1.39 -77.53 22.13
C SER A 527 -0.41 -76.40 22.46
N GLY A 528 -0.78 -75.26 21.92
CA GLY A 528 -0.36 -74.01 22.48
C GLY A 528 -0.32 -72.83 21.52
N LYS A 529 -1.48 -72.27 21.23
CA LYS A 529 -1.69 -70.87 20.82
C LYS A 529 -1.50 -69.98 22.08
N PRO A 530 -1.51 -68.68 21.92
CA PRO A 530 -0.71 -67.69 21.18
C PRO A 530 -0.09 -66.68 22.18
N ASP A 531 0.65 -65.76 21.71
CA ASP A 531 0.48 -64.40 22.24
C ASP A 531 1.18 -63.33 21.41
N THR A 532 0.45 -62.32 21.29
CA THR A 532 0.70 -60.99 20.76
C THR A 532 1.72 -60.24 21.60
N SER A 533 2.55 -59.44 20.99
CA SER A 533 2.86 -58.12 21.54
C SER A 533 3.33 -57.13 20.50
N LYS A 534 2.64 -56.02 20.46
CA LYS A 534 2.96 -54.73 19.92
C LYS A 534 4.32 -54.21 20.43
N SER A 535 5.02 -53.45 19.66
CA SER A 535 5.59 -52.20 20.12
C SER A 535 5.81 -51.22 18.97
N ASP A 536 5.20 -50.11 19.17
CA ASP A 536 5.26 -48.82 18.58
C ASP A 536 6.65 -48.20 18.50
N VAL A 537 6.69 -47.04 17.77
CA VAL A 537 7.58 -45.86 17.92
C VAL A 537 8.69 -45.76 16.85
N HIS A 538 8.65 -44.85 15.94
CA HIS A 538 8.62 -43.38 15.83
C HIS A 538 8.34 -42.98 14.40
#